data_f0bdd2c00c935d42910bcbb2c9fd2397
#
_entry.id   f0bdd2c00c935d42910bcbb2c9fd2397
#
_cell.length_a   1.000
_cell.length_b   1.000
_cell.length_c   1.000
_cell.angle_alpha   90.00
_cell.angle_beta   90.00
_cell.angle_gamma   90.00
#
_symmetry.space_group_name_H-M   'P 1'
#
loop_
_entity.id
_entity.type
_entity.pdbx_description
1 polymer ?
#
loop_
_entity_poly.entity_id
_entity_poly.type
_entity_poly.pdbx_seq_one_letter_code
_entity_poly.pdbx_strand_id
1 'polypeptide(L)'
;MATNKVCDVIVSFLLERGITTVFGIIGSANSHIYNSCAESGITILNTHNEQAAVLAAGAYYRTSGKLAMALVTAGGGATNAITGIVSLWADSTPVIIITGQEKAEYVKNHASRRMYGTQGFDIVHMVSKTTKYAKLVDASSVQDELEHAYNTALSGRKGPVLLDFPFDVQSSVITPRLWTWDTPSVIMPTTEEIERVRQLVENSKRPVILAGHGIKLSK
;
A
#
# COMPACT_ATOMS: atom_id res chain seq x y z
N MET A 1 -17.71 -2.70 -22.79
CA MET A 1 -16.87 -3.83 -22.35
C MET A 1 -15.77 -3.22 -21.51
N ALA A 2 -15.57 -3.70 -20.29
CA ALA A 2 -14.44 -3.23 -19.47
C ALA A 2 -13.15 -3.51 -20.25
N THR A 3 -12.33 -2.51 -20.45
CA THR A 3 -11.00 -2.71 -21.03
C THR A 3 -10.18 -3.46 -20.01
N ASN A 4 -9.49 -4.51 -20.40
CA ASN A 4 -8.63 -5.29 -19.51
C ASN A 4 -7.26 -4.61 -19.34
N LYS A 5 -7.21 -3.30 -19.20
CA LYS A 5 -5.97 -2.58 -18.92
C LYS A 5 -5.55 -2.78 -17.47
N VAL A 6 -4.28 -2.77 -17.21
CA VAL A 6 -3.74 -2.90 -15.85
C VAL A 6 -4.36 -1.88 -14.89
N CYS A 7 -4.52 -0.61 -15.30
CA CYS A 7 -5.16 0.41 -14.47
C CYS A 7 -6.61 0.04 -14.08
N ASP A 8 -7.38 -0.59 -14.98
CA ASP A 8 -8.76 -1.02 -14.69
C ASP A 8 -8.78 -2.25 -13.78
N VAL A 9 -7.80 -3.14 -13.94
CA VAL A 9 -7.61 -4.31 -13.05
C VAL A 9 -7.24 -3.88 -11.63
N ILE A 10 -6.39 -2.85 -11.48
CA ILE A 10 -6.10 -2.25 -10.17
C ILE A 10 -7.39 -1.73 -9.52
N VAL A 11 -8.21 -1.01 -10.26
CA VAL A 11 -9.48 -0.46 -9.77
C VAL A 11 -10.47 -1.57 -9.39
N SER A 12 -10.61 -2.60 -10.22
CA SER A 12 -11.43 -3.78 -9.90
C SER A 12 -10.98 -4.43 -8.57
N PHE A 13 -9.68 -4.61 -8.39
CA PHE A 13 -9.11 -5.12 -7.14
C PHE A 13 -9.50 -4.26 -5.94
N LEU A 14 -9.33 -2.93 -6.05
CA LEU A 14 -9.65 -2.02 -4.94
C LEU A 14 -11.12 -2.14 -4.54
N LEU A 15 -12.03 -2.13 -5.52
CA LEU A 15 -13.48 -2.23 -5.27
C LEU A 15 -13.87 -3.56 -4.64
N GLU A 16 -13.33 -4.67 -5.14
CA GLU A 16 -13.60 -6.00 -4.57
C GLU A 16 -13.05 -6.16 -3.15
N ARG A 17 -12.00 -5.43 -2.79
CA ARG A 17 -11.46 -5.36 -1.42
C ARG A 17 -12.11 -4.29 -0.54
N GLY A 18 -13.15 -3.62 -1.05
CA GLY A 18 -13.85 -2.55 -0.31
C GLY A 18 -13.00 -1.30 -0.11
N ILE A 19 -11.95 -1.12 -0.92
CA ILE A 19 -11.11 0.09 -0.91
C ILE A 19 -11.74 1.11 -1.86
N THR A 20 -12.59 1.97 -1.32
CA THR A 20 -13.40 2.92 -2.08
C THR A 20 -12.89 4.36 -1.99
N THR A 21 -11.78 4.58 -1.30
CA THR A 21 -11.21 5.92 -1.07
C THR A 21 -9.74 5.95 -1.46
N VAL A 22 -9.38 6.93 -2.26
CA VAL A 22 -8.02 7.20 -2.74
C VAL A 22 -7.64 8.62 -2.33
N PHE A 23 -6.50 8.77 -1.70
CA PHE A 23 -5.86 10.05 -1.43
C PHE A 23 -4.69 10.22 -2.39
N GLY A 24 -4.58 11.37 -3.07
CA GLY A 24 -3.48 11.49 -4.02
C GLY A 24 -3.39 12.82 -4.75
N ILE A 25 -2.41 12.88 -5.63
CA ILE A 25 -2.19 13.98 -6.57
C ILE A 25 -1.95 13.36 -7.95
N ILE A 26 -2.66 13.88 -8.94
CA ILE A 26 -2.44 13.50 -10.33
C ILE A 26 -1.08 14.02 -10.82
N GLY A 27 -0.38 13.19 -11.57
CA GLY A 27 0.82 13.55 -12.31
C GLY A 27 0.89 12.73 -13.60
N SER A 28 1.89 13.03 -14.46
CA SER A 28 2.02 12.33 -15.74
C SER A 28 2.17 10.82 -15.59
N ALA A 29 2.93 10.37 -14.59
CA ALA A 29 3.27 8.95 -14.46
C ALA A 29 2.20 8.09 -13.76
N ASN A 30 1.13 8.68 -13.20
CA ASN A 30 0.03 7.94 -12.57
C ASN A 30 -1.34 8.22 -13.23
N SER A 31 -1.34 8.93 -14.34
CA SER A 31 -2.57 9.44 -14.95
C SER A 31 -3.55 8.36 -15.41
N HIS A 32 -3.08 7.20 -15.87
CA HIS A 32 -3.95 6.10 -16.26
C HIS A 32 -4.70 5.51 -15.06
N ILE A 33 -4.00 5.24 -13.95
CA ILE A 33 -4.62 4.72 -12.73
C ILE A 33 -5.59 5.76 -12.16
N TYR A 34 -5.17 7.03 -12.17
CA TYR A 34 -6.00 8.13 -11.68
C TYR A 34 -7.32 8.25 -12.46
N ASN A 35 -7.24 8.18 -13.80
CA ASN A 35 -8.41 8.21 -14.66
C ASN A 35 -9.36 7.01 -14.42
N SER A 36 -8.81 5.80 -14.36
CA SER A 36 -9.62 4.61 -14.07
C SER A 36 -10.31 4.70 -12.69
N CYS A 37 -9.64 5.25 -11.67
CA CYS A 37 -10.27 5.52 -10.37
C CYS A 37 -11.44 6.51 -10.52
N ALA A 38 -11.24 7.60 -11.26
CA ALA A 38 -12.26 8.64 -11.45
C ALA A 38 -13.50 8.12 -12.18
N GLU A 39 -13.34 7.21 -13.14
CA GLU A 39 -14.42 6.61 -13.92
C GLU A 39 -15.17 5.48 -13.18
N SER A 40 -14.60 4.94 -12.11
CA SER A 40 -15.12 3.75 -11.42
C SER A 40 -16.07 4.03 -10.25
N GLY A 41 -16.24 5.29 -9.86
CA GLY A 41 -16.99 5.67 -8.66
C GLY A 41 -16.18 5.60 -7.35
N ILE A 42 -14.88 5.33 -7.41
CA ILE A 42 -13.98 5.51 -6.28
C ILE A 42 -13.93 7.00 -5.88
N THR A 43 -14.04 7.28 -4.59
CA THR A 43 -13.88 8.63 -4.07
C THR A 43 -12.41 9.04 -4.09
N ILE A 44 -12.05 10.02 -4.90
CA ILE A 44 -10.70 10.58 -4.94
C ILE A 44 -10.67 11.86 -4.14
N LEU A 45 -9.81 11.91 -3.13
CA LEU A 45 -9.53 13.08 -2.31
C LEU A 45 -8.16 13.64 -2.69
N ASN A 46 -8.18 14.73 -3.46
CA ASN A 46 -6.96 15.41 -3.87
C ASN A 46 -6.30 16.12 -2.71
N THR A 47 -5.00 15.90 -2.56
CA THR A 47 -4.17 16.62 -1.60
C THR A 47 -3.25 17.60 -2.33
N HIS A 48 -2.70 18.57 -1.60
CA HIS A 48 -1.72 19.50 -2.16
C HIS A 48 -0.27 19.06 -2.00
N ASN A 49 -0.07 17.87 -1.38
CA ASN A 49 1.25 17.30 -1.13
C ASN A 49 1.13 15.78 -0.96
N GLU A 50 2.10 15.03 -1.46
CA GLU A 50 2.09 13.56 -1.46
C GLU A 50 2.27 12.97 -0.06
N GLN A 51 3.05 13.63 0.80
CA GLN A 51 3.14 13.27 2.20
C GLN A 51 1.77 13.34 2.88
N ALA A 52 1.00 14.39 2.59
CA ALA A 52 -0.36 14.55 3.10
C ALA A 52 -1.29 13.44 2.60
N ALA A 53 -1.15 13.00 1.33
CA ALA A 53 -1.93 11.87 0.79
C ALA A 53 -1.70 10.59 1.59
N VAL A 54 -0.44 10.24 1.84
CA VAL A 54 -0.07 9.03 2.60
C VAL A 54 -0.55 9.12 4.05
N LEU A 55 -0.34 10.26 4.71
CA LEU A 55 -0.80 10.48 6.09
C LEU A 55 -2.33 10.44 6.21
N ALA A 56 -3.05 11.03 5.24
CA ALA A 56 -4.51 11.00 5.20
C ALA A 56 -5.06 9.58 5.02
N ALA A 57 -4.45 8.77 4.14
CA ALA A 57 -4.80 7.36 3.99
C ALA A 57 -4.61 6.58 5.30
N GLY A 58 -3.51 6.85 6.02
CA GLY A 58 -3.27 6.26 7.35
C GLY A 58 -4.28 6.72 8.40
N ALA A 59 -4.59 8.01 8.45
CA ALA A 59 -5.59 8.56 9.35
C ALA A 59 -6.99 7.96 9.07
N TYR A 60 -7.34 7.79 7.80
CA TYR A 60 -8.57 7.14 7.37
C TYR A 60 -8.67 5.70 7.93
N TYR A 61 -7.59 4.90 7.80
CA TYR A 61 -7.56 3.56 8.38
C TYR A 61 -7.71 3.60 9.90
N ARG A 62 -7.00 4.48 10.59
CA ARG A 62 -7.03 4.57 12.05
C ARG A 62 -8.40 4.95 12.61
N THR A 63 -9.18 5.72 11.87
CA THR A 63 -10.52 6.16 12.28
C THR A 63 -11.62 5.21 11.86
N SER A 64 -11.58 4.72 10.61
CA SER A 64 -12.65 3.90 10.03
C SER A 64 -12.42 2.40 10.13
N GLY A 65 -11.18 1.95 10.30
CA GLY A 65 -10.77 0.54 10.17
C GLY A 65 -10.72 0.03 8.72
N LYS A 66 -11.01 0.88 7.74
CA LYS A 66 -11.02 0.53 6.31
C LYS A 66 -9.71 0.96 5.64
N LEU A 67 -9.17 0.12 4.77
CA LEU A 67 -8.03 0.50 3.95
C LEU A 67 -8.41 1.63 2.99
N ALA A 68 -7.44 2.50 2.72
CA ALA A 68 -7.44 3.45 1.62
C ALA A 68 -6.16 3.27 0.80
N MET A 69 -6.17 3.77 -0.42
CA MET A 69 -4.99 3.85 -1.27
C MET A 69 -4.42 5.26 -1.24
N ALA A 70 -3.11 5.38 -1.19
CA ALA A 70 -2.41 6.62 -1.53
C ALA A 70 -1.85 6.49 -2.95
N LEU A 71 -2.16 7.44 -3.84
CA LEU A 71 -1.76 7.43 -5.25
C LEU A 71 -0.91 8.66 -5.56
N VAL A 72 0.35 8.45 -5.89
CA VAL A 72 1.32 9.51 -6.15
C VAL A 72 2.06 9.26 -7.47
N THR A 73 2.66 10.31 -8.03
CA THR A 73 3.39 10.22 -9.31
C THR A 73 4.87 9.87 -9.10
N ALA A 74 5.61 9.72 -10.19
CA ALA A 74 7.05 9.45 -10.18
C ALA A 74 7.88 10.60 -9.60
N GLY A 75 9.14 10.34 -9.32
CA GLY A 75 10.15 11.34 -9.00
C GLY A 75 9.90 12.04 -7.68
N GLY A 76 9.83 13.38 -7.72
CA GLY A 76 9.57 14.19 -6.54
C GLY A 76 8.26 13.83 -5.83
N GLY A 77 7.23 13.41 -6.58
CA GLY A 77 5.98 12.93 -5.99
C GLY A 77 6.18 11.67 -5.15
N ALA A 78 6.86 10.68 -5.70
CA ALA A 78 7.16 9.44 -4.96
C ALA A 78 8.07 9.69 -3.75
N THR A 79 9.11 10.52 -3.90
CA THR A 79 10.03 10.83 -2.79
C THR A 79 9.37 11.68 -1.69
N ASN A 80 8.46 12.58 -2.01
CA ASN A 80 7.67 13.33 -1.03
C ASN A 80 6.78 12.41 -0.16
N ALA A 81 6.36 11.27 -0.68
CA ALA A 81 5.57 10.30 0.09
C ALA A 81 6.39 9.59 1.20
N ILE A 82 7.73 9.55 1.12
CA ILE A 82 8.59 8.77 2.01
C ILE A 82 8.37 9.15 3.48
N THR A 83 8.27 10.42 3.82
CA THR A 83 8.02 10.85 5.21
C THR A 83 6.71 10.28 5.76
N GLY A 84 5.65 10.28 4.94
CA GLY A 84 4.38 9.65 5.30
C GLY A 84 4.53 8.14 5.50
N ILE A 85 5.26 7.46 4.60
CA ILE A 85 5.52 6.02 4.68
C ILE A 85 6.26 5.67 5.98
N VAL A 86 7.31 6.42 6.33
CA VAL A 86 8.06 6.23 7.59
C VAL A 86 7.16 6.38 8.81
N SER A 87 6.26 7.37 8.80
CA SER A 87 5.28 7.56 9.88
C SER A 87 4.33 6.37 10.01
N LEU A 88 3.79 5.86 8.88
CA LEU A 88 2.92 4.68 8.88
C LEU A 88 3.65 3.41 9.35
N TRP A 89 4.91 3.26 8.96
CA TRP A 89 5.76 2.16 9.40
C TRP A 89 5.95 2.16 10.92
N ALA A 90 6.30 3.32 11.49
CA ALA A 90 6.48 3.47 12.93
C ALA A 90 5.19 3.15 13.70
N ASP A 91 4.04 3.58 13.19
CA ASP A 91 2.72 3.39 13.80
C ASP A 91 2.07 2.04 13.46
N SER A 92 2.72 1.19 12.67
CA SER A 92 2.15 -0.10 12.21
C SER A 92 0.80 0.06 11.50
N THR A 93 0.64 1.14 10.74
CA THR A 93 -0.61 1.47 10.05
C THR A 93 -0.57 0.97 8.61
N PRO A 94 -1.47 0.07 8.19
CA PRO A 94 -1.51 -0.45 6.84
C PRO A 94 -2.10 0.58 5.87
N VAL A 95 -1.41 0.78 4.77
CA VAL A 95 -1.85 1.58 3.62
C VAL A 95 -1.27 0.94 2.36
N ILE A 96 -2.03 0.90 1.28
CA ILE A 96 -1.52 0.56 -0.04
C ILE A 96 -1.09 1.86 -0.71
N ILE A 97 0.20 1.99 -0.94
CA ILE A 97 0.76 3.13 -1.68
C ILE A 97 1.02 2.65 -3.11
N ILE A 98 0.47 3.38 -4.08
CA ILE A 98 0.77 3.18 -5.49
C ILE A 98 1.52 4.40 -6.01
N THR A 99 2.68 4.15 -6.62
CA THR A 99 3.46 5.18 -7.32
C THR A 99 3.38 4.92 -8.82
N GLY A 100 3.25 5.99 -9.59
CA GLY A 100 3.54 5.92 -11.01
C GLY A 100 5.05 5.98 -11.23
N GLN A 101 5.54 5.37 -12.31
CA GLN A 101 6.95 5.34 -12.66
C GLN A 101 7.15 5.68 -14.15
N GLU A 102 8.35 5.98 -14.53
CA GLU A 102 8.77 6.10 -15.92
C GLU A 102 8.57 4.77 -16.65
N LYS A 103 8.62 4.78 -17.98
CA LYS A 103 8.44 3.57 -18.79
C LYS A 103 9.39 2.45 -18.37
N ALA A 104 8.91 1.21 -18.42
CA ALA A 104 9.64 0.02 -18.01
C ALA A 104 11.02 -0.11 -18.68
N GLU A 105 11.17 0.30 -19.94
CA GLU A 105 12.46 0.29 -20.64
C GLU A 105 13.50 1.21 -19.99
N TYR A 106 13.08 2.37 -19.45
CA TYR A 106 13.99 3.30 -18.77
C TYR A 106 14.41 2.77 -17.40
N VAL A 107 13.49 2.10 -16.72
CA VAL A 107 13.76 1.49 -15.42
C VAL A 107 14.69 0.29 -15.54
N LYS A 108 14.51 -0.57 -16.55
CA LYS A 108 15.37 -1.76 -16.78
C LYS A 108 16.83 -1.39 -17.10
N ASN A 109 17.05 -0.25 -17.73
CA ASN A 109 18.36 0.19 -18.16
C ASN A 109 19.05 1.15 -17.17
N HIS A 110 18.66 1.14 -15.90
CA HIS A 110 19.05 2.17 -14.94
C HIS A 110 20.43 2.01 -14.30
N ALA A 111 21.05 0.83 -14.33
CA ALA A 111 22.25 0.51 -13.54
C ALA A 111 23.41 1.50 -13.72
N SER A 112 23.45 2.27 -14.81
CA SER A 112 24.45 3.30 -15.10
C SER A 112 23.91 4.73 -15.02
N ARG A 113 22.66 4.93 -14.62
CA ARG A 113 21.99 6.24 -14.65
C ARG A 113 21.58 6.69 -13.26
N ARG A 114 21.68 8.00 -13.01
CA ARG A 114 21.25 8.61 -11.73
C ARG A 114 19.73 8.65 -11.59
N MET A 115 19.00 8.58 -12.69
CA MET A 115 17.56 8.83 -12.79
C MET A 115 16.98 8.03 -13.95
N TYR A 116 15.75 7.57 -13.83
CA TYR A 116 14.99 6.90 -14.89
C TYR A 116 14.26 7.93 -15.72
N GLY A 117 14.38 7.90 -17.04
CA GLY A 117 13.67 8.84 -17.91
C GLY A 117 13.89 10.30 -17.51
N THR A 118 12.81 11.04 -17.30
CA THR A 118 12.83 12.48 -17.00
C THR A 118 12.85 12.79 -15.51
N GLN A 119 12.26 11.96 -14.66
CA GLN A 119 12.10 12.22 -13.22
C GLN A 119 12.03 10.97 -12.34
N GLY A 120 12.16 9.77 -12.90
CA GLY A 120 12.03 8.53 -12.14
C GLY A 120 13.24 8.24 -11.25
N PHE A 121 12.99 7.62 -10.11
CA PHE A 121 13.98 7.13 -9.15
C PHE A 121 13.62 5.73 -8.67
N ASP A 122 14.56 5.02 -8.07
CA ASP A 122 14.32 3.71 -7.45
C ASP A 122 13.63 3.86 -6.09
N ILE A 123 12.35 4.22 -6.16
CA ILE A 123 11.54 4.39 -4.94
C ILE A 123 11.40 3.07 -4.16
N VAL A 124 11.37 1.95 -4.84
CA VAL A 124 11.26 0.61 -4.22
C VAL A 124 12.44 0.38 -3.28
N HIS A 125 13.65 0.65 -3.74
CA HIS A 125 14.84 0.52 -2.90
C HIS A 125 14.85 1.54 -1.76
N MET A 126 14.46 2.79 -2.03
CA MET A 126 14.43 3.86 -1.03
C MET A 126 13.52 3.52 0.17
N VAL A 127 12.38 2.85 -0.06
CA VAL A 127 11.42 2.52 1.00
C VAL A 127 11.53 1.10 1.54
N SER A 128 12.47 0.30 1.05
CA SER A 128 12.59 -1.13 1.36
C SER A 128 12.70 -1.45 2.85
N LYS A 129 13.18 -0.50 3.68
CA LYS A 129 13.31 -0.65 5.14
C LYS A 129 12.16 -0.04 5.94
N THR A 130 11.24 0.63 5.26
CA THR A 130 10.11 1.34 5.88
C THR A 130 8.77 0.92 5.32
N THR A 131 8.75 -0.19 4.58
CA THR A 131 7.54 -0.87 4.10
C THR A 131 7.62 -2.35 4.42
N LYS A 132 6.48 -3.02 4.53
CA LYS A 132 6.44 -4.49 4.65
C LYS A 132 6.72 -5.16 3.30
N TYR A 133 6.38 -4.49 2.22
CA TYR A 133 6.59 -4.92 0.85
C TYR A 133 6.71 -3.72 -0.06
N ALA A 134 7.67 -3.76 -0.96
CA ALA A 134 7.80 -2.77 -2.03
C ALA A 134 8.22 -3.47 -3.32
N LYS A 135 7.54 -3.18 -4.43
CA LYS A 135 7.77 -3.85 -5.70
C LYS A 135 7.54 -2.95 -6.90
N LEU A 136 8.46 -3.03 -7.87
CA LEU A 136 8.23 -2.56 -9.23
C LEU A 136 7.41 -3.63 -9.97
N VAL A 137 6.24 -3.28 -10.49
CA VAL A 137 5.26 -4.23 -11.01
C VAL A 137 5.35 -4.35 -12.53
N ASP A 138 5.37 -5.58 -13.01
CA ASP A 138 5.21 -5.92 -14.43
C ASP A 138 3.75 -6.25 -14.75
N ALA A 139 3.34 -6.05 -16.01
CA ALA A 139 1.97 -6.36 -16.44
C ALA A 139 1.56 -7.82 -16.23
N SER A 140 2.51 -8.78 -16.34
CA SER A 140 2.27 -10.19 -16.14
C SER A 140 2.04 -10.60 -14.69
N SER A 141 2.52 -9.81 -13.72
CA SER A 141 2.44 -10.14 -12.29
C SER A 141 1.46 -9.28 -11.51
N VAL A 142 0.77 -8.33 -12.18
CA VAL A 142 -0.03 -7.30 -11.49
C VAL A 142 -1.03 -7.86 -10.49
N GLN A 143 -1.74 -8.94 -10.82
CA GLN A 143 -2.75 -9.51 -9.92
C GLN A 143 -2.10 -10.19 -8.71
N ASP A 144 -1.02 -10.94 -8.92
CA ASP A 144 -0.28 -11.58 -7.82
C ASP A 144 0.32 -10.54 -6.87
N GLU A 145 0.87 -9.46 -7.43
CA GLU A 145 1.48 -8.38 -6.64
C GLU A 145 0.45 -7.58 -5.84
N LEU A 146 -0.72 -7.33 -6.39
CA LEU A 146 -1.82 -6.66 -5.68
C LEU A 146 -2.33 -7.52 -4.51
N GLU A 147 -2.58 -8.82 -4.75
CA GLU A 147 -3.01 -9.76 -3.71
C GLU A 147 -1.94 -9.91 -2.62
N HIS A 148 -0.68 -10.08 -3.02
CA HIS A 148 0.44 -10.19 -2.08
C HIS A 148 0.61 -8.93 -1.22
N ALA A 149 0.57 -7.75 -1.84
CA ALA A 149 0.69 -6.47 -1.13
C ALA A 149 -0.45 -6.28 -0.13
N TYR A 150 -1.70 -6.56 -0.52
CA TYR A 150 -2.86 -6.48 0.36
C TYR A 150 -2.73 -7.40 1.58
N ASN A 151 -2.44 -8.67 1.34
CA ASN A 151 -2.29 -9.66 2.41
C ASN A 151 -1.11 -9.31 3.32
N THR A 152 0.01 -8.86 2.75
CA THR A 152 1.19 -8.44 3.51
C THR A 152 0.91 -7.22 4.39
N ALA A 153 0.18 -6.21 3.87
CA ALA A 153 -0.17 -5.02 4.65
C ALA A 153 -0.96 -5.36 5.92
N LEU A 154 -1.84 -6.36 5.84
CA LEU A 154 -2.78 -6.71 6.90
C LEU A 154 -2.32 -7.87 7.80
N SER A 155 -1.36 -8.69 7.36
CA SER A 155 -0.88 -9.86 8.12
C SER A 155 0.05 -9.48 9.27
N GLY A 156 0.04 -10.25 10.36
CA GLY A 156 0.93 -10.07 11.52
C GLY A 156 0.93 -8.64 12.04
N ARG A 157 2.13 -8.06 12.27
CA ARG A 157 2.24 -6.62 12.54
C ARG A 157 1.94 -5.85 11.26
N LYS A 158 0.80 -5.16 11.22
CA LYS A 158 0.32 -4.40 10.07
C LYS A 158 1.30 -3.28 9.68
N GLY A 159 1.26 -2.83 8.43
CA GLY A 159 2.14 -1.75 7.98
C GLY A 159 1.96 -1.40 6.51
N PRO A 160 2.62 -0.34 6.03
CA PRO A 160 2.50 0.15 4.67
C PRO A 160 3.16 -0.81 3.66
N VAL A 161 2.61 -0.83 2.45
CA VAL A 161 3.17 -1.50 1.27
C VAL A 161 3.21 -0.53 0.10
N LEU A 162 4.16 -0.71 -0.82
CA LEU A 162 4.29 0.14 -2.00
C LEU A 162 4.38 -0.70 -3.26
N LEU A 163 3.57 -0.35 -4.26
CA LEU A 163 3.65 -0.90 -5.61
C LEU A 163 3.95 0.22 -6.60
N ASP A 164 5.03 0.07 -7.35
CA ASP A 164 5.52 1.05 -8.32
C ASP A 164 5.18 0.60 -9.74
N PHE A 165 4.37 1.40 -10.46
CA PHE A 165 3.82 1.02 -11.75
C PHE A 165 4.40 1.87 -12.87
N PRO A 166 5.23 1.30 -13.77
CA PRO A 166 5.65 1.97 -14.98
C PRO A 166 4.46 2.45 -15.82
N PHE A 167 4.59 3.63 -16.40
CA PHE A 167 3.52 4.30 -17.15
C PHE A 167 2.94 3.45 -18.29
N ASP A 168 3.80 2.78 -19.05
CA ASP A 168 3.42 1.87 -20.13
C ASP A 168 2.76 0.58 -19.62
N VAL A 169 3.16 0.09 -18.44
CA VAL A 169 2.52 -1.05 -17.79
C VAL A 169 1.08 -0.73 -17.40
N GLN A 170 0.80 0.48 -16.90
CA GLN A 170 -0.56 0.88 -16.51
C GLN A 170 -1.57 0.78 -17.64
N SER A 171 -1.15 1.05 -18.89
CA SER A 171 -2.00 1.00 -20.09
C SER A 171 -1.96 -0.35 -20.81
N SER A 172 -1.11 -1.28 -20.40
CA SER A 172 -1.00 -2.60 -20.98
C SER A 172 -2.29 -3.40 -20.82
N VAL A 173 -2.68 -4.15 -21.86
CA VAL A 173 -3.85 -5.02 -21.84
C VAL A 173 -3.42 -6.39 -21.32
N ILE A 174 -4.15 -6.92 -20.35
CA ILE A 174 -3.93 -8.26 -19.80
C ILE A 174 -5.23 -9.08 -19.85
N THR A 175 -5.11 -10.37 -19.66
CA THR A 175 -6.26 -11.26 -19.44
C THR A 175 -6.39 -11.50 -17.93
N PRO A 176 -7.34 -10.83 -17.23
CA PRO A 176 -7.46 -10.98 -15.80
C PRO A 176 -7.96 -12.37 -15.44
N ARG A 177 -7.42 -12.92 -14.36
CA ARG A 177 -7.93 -14.11 -13.67
C ARG A 177 -8.90 -13.73 -12.55
N LEU A 178 -9.63 -14.70 -12.04
CA LEU A 178 -10.39 -14.52 -10.80
C LEU A 178 -9.43 -14.22 -9.64
N TRP A 179 -9.83 -13.32 -8.76
CA TRP A 179 -9.06 -12.99 -7.56
C TRP A 179 -9.03 -14.17 -6.59
N THR A 180 -7.87 -14.41 -5.99
CA THR A 180 -7.75 -15.37 -4.90
C THR A 180 -7.96 -14.65 -3.55
N TRP A 181 -8.68 -15.33 -2.65
CA TRP A 181 -9.05 -14.74 -1.36
C TRP A 181 -8.32 -15.48 -0.24
N ASP A 182 -7.09 -15.06 0.05
CA ASP A 182 -6.42 -15.52 1.25
C ASP A 182 -6.86 -14.66 2.43
N THR A 183 -7.44 -15.30 3.44
CA THR A 183 -7.72 -14.60 4.70
C THR A 183 -6.39 -14.45 5.44
N PRO A 184 -5.98 -13.22 5.80
CA PRO A 184 -4.78 -13.04 6.60
C PRO A 184 -4.84 -13.89 7.87
N SER A 185 -3.82 -14.71 8.11
CA SER A 185 -3.78 -15.56 9.30
C SER A 185 -3.67 -14.69 10.55
N VAL A 186 -4.60 -14.86 11.47
CA VAL A 186 -4.53 -14.27 12.80
C VAL A 186 -3.76 -15.23 13.71
N ILE A 187 -2.63 -14.80 14.23
CA ILE A 187 -1.88 -15.57 15.22
C ILE A 187 -2.59 -15.42 16.56
N MET A 188 -3.25 -16.48 16.99
CA MET A 188 -3.88 -16.52 18.32
C MET A 188 -2.85 -16.98 19.36
N PRO A 189 -2.85 -16.38 20.56
CA PRO A 189 -1.98 -16.84 21.63
C PRO A 189 -2.35 -18.27 22.05
N THR A 190 -1.35 -19.05 22.42
CA THR A 190 -1.55 -20.39 22.96
C THR A 190 -2.13 -20.34 24.37
N THR A 191 -2.75 -21.44 24.81
CA THR A 191 -3.27 -21.56 26.19
C THR A 191 -2.14 -21.35 27.22
N GLU A 192 -0.94 -21.83 26.93
CA GLU A 192 0.24 -21.66 27.80
C GLU A 192 0.66 -20.19 27.91
N GLU A 193 0.68 -19.45 26.81
CA GLU A 193 0.99 -18.02 26.83
C GLU A 193 -0.05 -17.23 27.63
N ILE A 194 -1.34 -17.55 27.47
CA ILE A 194 -2.42 -16.93 28.24
C ILE A 194 -2.25 -17.22 29.72
N GLU A 195 -1.99 -18.48 30.10
CA GLU A 195 -1.81 -18.89 31.47
C GLU A 195 -0.59 -18.21 32.11
N ARG A 196 0.50 -18.08 31.38
CA ARG A 196 1.69 -17.35 31.84
C ARG A 196 1.37 -15.88 32.16
N VAL A 197 0.61 -15.21 31.31
CA VAL A 197 0.17 -13.82 31.56
C VAL A 197 -0.73 -13.75 32.79
N ARG A 198 -1.69 -14.70 32.96
CA ARG A 198 -2.57 -14.79 34.12
C ARG A 198 -1.76 -14.90 35.40
N GLN A 199 -0.78 -15.82 35.49
CA GLN A 199 0.09 -16.00 36.64
C GLN A 199 0.90 -14.74 36.96
N LEU A 200 1.41 -14.02 35.96
CA LEU A 200 2.15 -12.78 36.19
C LEU A 200 1.25 -11.70 36.83
N VAL A 201 0.00 -11.59 36.41
CA VAL A 201 -0.96 -10.64 37.00
C VAL A 201 -1.33 -11.06 38.43
N GLU A 202 -1.68 -12.32 38.64
CA GLU A 202 -2.11 -12.84 39.95
C GLU A 202 -1.02 -12.78 41.03
N ASN A 203 0.24 -13.02 40.63
CA ASN A 203 1.38 -12.95 41.55
C ASN A 203 1.92 -11.53 41.78
N SER A 204 1.41 -10.56 41.07
CA SER A 204 1.84 -9.16 41.17
C SER A 204 1.13 -8.44 42.30
N LYS A 205 1.89 -7.77 43.17
CA LYS A 205 1.32 -6.91 44.23
C LYS A 205 0.75 -5.58 43.69
N ARG A 206 1.27 -5.10 42.57
CA ARG A 206 0.89 -3.80 41.96
C ARG A 206 0.97 -3.90 40.44
N PRO A 207 0.07 -4.66 39.80
CA PRO A 207 0.10 -4.83 38.33
C PRO A 207 -0.18 -3.48 37.64
N VAL A 208 0.56 -3.22 36.57
CA VAL A 208 0.34 -2.08 35.67
C VAL A 208 0.17 -2.61 34.27
N ILE A 209 -0.90 -2.21 33.59
CA ILE A 209 -1.16 -2.56 32.19
C ILE A 209 -0.93 -1.33 31.32
N LEU A 210 0.06 -1.40 30.43
CA LEU A 210 0.29 -0.38 29.40
C LEU A 210 -0.48 -0.74 28.13
N ALA A 211 -1.63 -0.09 27.93
CA ALA A 211 -2.48 -0.30 26.78
C ALA A 211 -2.06 0.62 25.61
N GLY A 212 -1.44 0.07 24.59
CA GLY A 212 -1.00 0.79 23.40
C GLY A 212 -1.93 0.61 22.19
N HIS A 213 -1.60 1.28 21.09
CA HIS A 213 -2.37 1.21 19.84
C HIS A 213 -2.46 -0.21 19.24
N GLY A 214 -1.51 -1.08 19.54
CA GLY A 214 -1.50 -2.49 19.12
C GLY A 214 -2.79 -3.25 19.46
N ILE A 215 -3.46 -2.91 20.57
CA ILE A 215 -4.75 -3.50 20.94
C ILE A 215 -5.82 -3.25 19.88
N LYS A 216 -5.86 -2.04 19.31
CA LYS A 216 -6.80 -1.70 18.23
C LYS A 216 -6.42 -2.36 16.91
N LEU A 217 -5.14 -2.56 16.66
CA LEU A 217 -4.63 -3.17 15.42
C LEU A 217 -4.77 -4.69 15.38
N SER A 218 -4.92 -5.35 16.54
CA SER A 218 -5.04 -6.80 16.67
C SER A 218 -6.47 -7.35 16.41
N LYS A 219 -7.39 -6.47 16.08
CA LYS A 219 -8.80 -6.83 15.76
C LYS A 219 -8.94 -7.31 14.35
#